data_d382c3f6f2d2b526e7068f09cad42bca
#
_entry.id   d382c3f6f2d2b526e7068f09cad42bca
#
_cell.length_a   1.000
_cell.length_b   1.000
_cell.length_c   1.000
_cell.angle_alpha   90.00
_cell.angle_beta   90.00
_cell.angle_gamma   90.00
#
_symmetry.space_group_name_H-M   'P 1'
#
loop_
_entity.id
_entity.type
_entity.pdbx_description
1 polymer ?
#
loop_
_entity_poly.entity_id
_entity_poly.type
_entity_poly.pdbx_seq_one_letter_code
_entity_poly.pdbx_strand_id
1 'polypeptide(L)'
;LNSVMPKTLADKCVITTSNDKLMRTIAGDISLQDKVSILFADIVGFTRLSSGLEASRLVNMLNDLFGRFDKLCYSMKCEKVAILGDCYYCVAGCPEPDEDHAYNCVVMGLKICKTIKGNAFHKSNDCNLFY
;
A
#
# COMPACT_ATOMS: atom_id res chain seq x y z
N LEU A 1 13.28 4.30 -4.75
CA LEU A 1 12.83 3.25 -5.67
C LEU A 1 11.78 2.33 -5.03
N ASN A 2 11.98 1.91 -3.77
CA ASN A 2 11.06 0.98 -3.07
C ASN A 2 9.66 1.55 -2.76
N SER A 3 9.45 2.86 -2.88
CA SER A 3 8.15 3.52 -2.64
C SER A 3 7.27 3.60 -3.89
N VAL A 4 7.85 3.39 -5.08
CA VAL A 4 7.16 3.57 -6.39
C VAL A 4 7.08 2.25 -7.16
N MET A 5 7.89 1.25 -6.78
CA MET A 5 8.06 0.00 -7.53
C MET A 5 7.88 -1.20 -6.60
N PRO A 6 7.25 -2.31 -7.04
CA PRO A 6 7.20 -3.55 -6.28
C PRO A 6 8.60 -3.99 -5.84
N LYS A 7 8.70 -4.49 -4.61
CA LYS A 7 9.99 -4.84 -3.98
C LYS A 7 10.82 -5.79 -4.83
N THR A 8 10.21 -6.81 -5.39
CA THR A 8 10.87 -7.80 -6.26
C THR A 8 11.47 -7.18 -7.52
N LEU A 9 10.82 -6.17 -8.08
CA LEU A 9 11.33 -5.43 -9.24
C LEU A 9 12.45 -4.48 -8.83
N ALA A 10 12.32 -3.82 -7.68
CA ALA A 10 13.35 -2.95 -7.11
C ALA A 10 14.63 -3.75 -6.80
N ASP A 11 14.50 -4.95 -6.23
CA ASP A 11 15.64 -5.83 -5.94
C ASP A 11 16.37 -6.26 -7.21
N LYS A 12 15.64 -6.58 -8.28
CA LYS A 12 16.24 -6.87 -9.60
C LYS A 12 17.00 -5.66 -10.17
N CYS A 13 16.48 -4.45 -9.99
CA CYS A 13 17.13 -3.23 -10.46
C CYS A 13 18.43 -2.92 -9.72
N VAL A 14 18.52 -3.24 -8.44
CA VAL A 14 19.73 -2.99 -7.62
C VAL A 14 20.91 -3.89 -8.03
N ILE A 15 20.64 -5.10 -8.52
CA ILE A 15 21.66 -6.07 -8.94
C ILE A 15 22.29 -5.69 -10.29
N THR A 16 21.72 -4.77 -11.04
CA THR A 16 22.13 -4.43 -12.40
C THR A 16 22.99 -3.17 -12.42
N THR A 17 24.30 -3.32 -12.62
CA THR A 17 25.31 -2.26 -12.44
C THR A 17 25.56 -1.36 -13.66
N SER A 18 24.85 -1.51 -14.78
CA SER A 18 24.98 -0.61 -15.92
C SER A 18 23.64 -0.05 -16.37
N ASN A 19 23.59 1.25 -16.68
CA ASN A 19 22.36 1.94 -17.08
C ASN A 19 21.65 1.27 -18.28
N ASP A 20 22.41 0.82 -19.29
CA ASP A 20 21.83 0.16 -20.46
C ASP A 20 21.24 -1.22 -20.12
N LYS A 21 21.89 -1.94 -19.22
CA LYS A 21 21.42 -3.23 -18.76
C LYS A 21 20.21 -3.08 -17.86
N LEU A 22 20.17 -2.03 -17.04
CA LEU A 22 19.03 -1.67 -16.20
C LEU A 22 17.80 -1.34 -17.05
N MET A 23 17.95 -0.51 -18.07
CA MET A 23 16.86 -0.14 -18.98
C MET A 23 16.33 -1.34 -19.76
N ARG A 24 17.20 -2.25 -20.19
CA ARG A 24 16.79 -3.50 -20.85
C ARG A 24 16.07 -4.45 -19.88
N THR A 25 16.52 -4.53 -18.65
CA THR A 25 15.86 -5.35 -17.61
C THR A 25 14.48 -4.79 -17.29
N ILE A 26 14.35 -3.48 -17.12
CA ILE A 26 13.05 -2.83 -16.90
C ILE A 26 12.11 -3.04 -18.10
N ALA A 27 12.62 -2.85 -19.32
CA ALA A 27 11.84 -3.04 -20.55
C ALA A 27 11.46 -4.50 -20.79
N GLY A 28 12.32 -5.45 -20.39
CA GLY A 28 12.05 -6.89 -20.52
C GLY A 28 11.12 -7.45 -19.44
N ASP A 29 11.01 -6.77 -18.30
CA ASP A 29 10.15 -7.15 -17.19
C ASP A 29 8.74 -6.50 -17.25
N ILE A 30 8.42 -5.79 -18.34
CA ILE A 30 7.03 -5.40 -18.62
C ILE A 30 6.28 -6.68 -19.00
N SER A 31 5.80 -7.39 -18.00
CA SER A 31 4.95 -8.56 -18.20
C SER A 31 3.49 -8.16 -18.10
N LEU A 32 2.70 -8.62 -19.06
CA LEU A 32 1.25 -8.54 -18.97
C LEU A 32 0.78 -9.51 -17.89
N GLN A 33 0.09 -9.02 -16.89
CA GLN A 33 -0.55 -9.85 -15.87
C GLN A 33 -2.04 -9.90 -16.16
N ASP A 34 -2.57 -11.09 -16.47
CA ASP A 34 -3.96 -11.25 -16.91
C ASP A 34 -4.97 -11.18 -15.77
N LYS A 35 -4.55 -11.54 -14.55
CA LYS A 35 -5.43 -11.66 -13.38
C LYS A 35 -4.82 -10.93 -12.19
N VAL A 36 -5.18 -9.66 -12.02
CA VAL A 36 -4.68 -8.79 -10.97
C VAL A 36 -5.85 -8.06 -10.30
N SER A 37 -5.82 -7.95 -8.99
CA SER A 37 -6.71 -7.08 -8.22
C SER A 37 -5.93 -5.95 -7.58
N ILE A 38 -6.48 -4.76 -7.65
CA ILE A 38 -5.85 -3.54 -7.13
C ILE A 38 -6.73 -2.98 -6.02
N LEU A 39 -6.11 -2.63 -4.90
CA LEU A 39 -6.76 -2.02 -3.75
C LEU A 39 -6.21 -0.62 -3.51
N PHE A 40 -7.12 0.34 -3.46
CA PHE A 40 -6.85 1.69 -2.96
C PHE A 40 -7.57 1.85 -1.63
N ALA A 41 -6.83 2.24 -0.60
CA ALA A 41 -7.37 2.57 0.72
C ALA A 41 -7.04 4.02 1.04
N ASP A 42 -8.06 4.85 1.08
CA ASP A 42 -7.94 6.28 1.31
C ASP A 42 -8.52 6.65 2.68
N ILE A 43 -7.92 7.67 3.34
CA ILE A 43 -8.39 8.13 4.65
C ILE A 43 -9.44 9.22 4.44
N VAL A 44 -10.70 8.87 4.70
CA VAL A 44 -11.81 9.82 4.60
C VAL A 44 -11.59 10.99 5.58
N GLY A 45 -11.73 12.21 5.09
CA GLY A 45 -11.57 13.42 5.91
C GLY A 45 -10.13 13.75 6.28
N PHE A 46 -9.14 13.20 5.60
CA PHE A 46 -7.72 13.46 5.86
C PHE A 46 -7.36 14.96 5.89
N THR A 47 -7.89 15.74 4.95
CA THR A 47 -7.65 17.19 4.88
C THR A 47 -8.09 17.89 6.17
N ARG A 48 -9.25 17.51 6.72
CA ARG A 48 -9.76 18.06 7.99
C ARG A 48 -8.91 17.59 9.17
N LEU A 49 -8.52 16.33 9.18
CA LEU A 49 -7.66 15.75 10.20
C LEU A 49 -6.28 16.43 10.21
N SER A 50 -5.68 16.63 9.04
CA SER A 50 -4.35 17.22 8.89
C SER A 50 -4.32 18.70 9.30
N SER A 51 -5.41 19.44 9.12
CA SER A 51 -5.49 20.86 9.54
C SER A 51 -5.59 21.04 11.06
N GLY A 52 -6.02 20.03 11.81
CA GLY A 52 -6.17 20.05 13.26
C GLY A 52 -5.02 19.45 14.05
N LEU A 53 -4.03 18.86 13.39
CA LEU A 53 -2.90 18.18 14.02
C LEU A 53 -1.56 18.85 13.66
N GLU A 54 -0.63 18.81 14.62
CA GLU A 54 0.76 19.14 14.36
C GLU A 54 1.36 18.18 13.34
N ALA A 55 2.18 18.69 12.41
CA ALA A 55 2.74 17.92 11.30
C ALA A 55 3.52 16.67 11.74
N SER A 56 4.31 16.78 12.82
CA SER A 56 5.05 15.66 13.40
C SER A 56 4.13 14.56 13.91
N ARG A 57 3.04 14.92 14.56
CA ARG A 57 2.01 14.00 15.05
C ARG A 57 1.29 13.29 13.92
N LEU A 58 0.95 14.03 12.86
CA LEU A 58 0.30 13.50 11.68
C LEU A 58 1.18 12.45 10.99
N VAL A 59 2.46 12.78 10.76
CA VAL A 59 3.43 11.87 10.12
C VAL A 59 3.62 10.60 10.94
N ASN A 60 3.79 10.71 12.26
CA ASN A 60 3.96 9.54 13.13
C ASN A 60 2.72 8.64 13.11
N MET A 61 1.54 9.22 13.11
CA MET A 61 0.28 8.51 13.04
C MET A 61 0.11 7.76 11.71
N LEU A 62 0.42 8.40 10.59
CA LEU A 62 0.39 7.77 9.27
C LEU A 62 1.43 6.64 9.15
N ASN A 63 2.64 6.85 9.66
CA ASN A 63 3.68 5.83 9.67
C ASN A 63 3.27 4.59 10.46
N ASP A 64 2.65 4.77 11.65
CA ASP A 64 2.14 3.65 12.44
C ASP A 64 1.02 2.90 11.70
N LEU A 65 0.08 3.64 11.14
CA LEU A 65 -1.05 3.07 10.41
C LEU A 65 -0.59 2.30 9.17
N PHE A 66 0.22 2.92 8.33
CA PHE A 66 0.71 2.28 7.10
C PHE A 66 1.70 1.14 7.38
N GLY A 67 2.46 1.21 8.48
CA GLY A 67 3.28 0.10 8.94
C GLY A 67 2.46 -1.13 9.34
N ARG A 68 1.26 -0.92 9.88
CA ARG A 68 0.30 -2.02 10.14
C ARG A 68 -0.27 -2.58 8.84
N PHE A 69 -0.57 -1.71 7.87
CA PHE A 69 -1.03 -2.17 6.54
C PHE A 69 0.05 -2.97 5.80
N ASP A 70 1.32 -2.62 5.94
CA ASP A 70 2.45 -3.39 5.38
C ASP A 70 2.48 -4.82 5.92
N LYS A 71 2.24 -4.99 7.21
CA LYS A 71 2.15 -6.33 7.83
C LYS A 71 0.95 -7.12 7.32
N LEU A 72 -0.20 -6.46 7.12
CA LEU A 72 -1.38 -7.07 6.52
C LEU A 72 -1.13 -7.47 5.07
N CYS A 73 -0.49 -6.61 4.27
CA CYS A 73 -0.09 -6.92 2.91
C CYS A 73 0.69 -8.22 2.84
N TYR A 74 1.72 -8.35 3.65
CA TYR A 74 2.54 -9.55 3.69
C TYR A 74 1.71 -10.80 4.04
N SER A 75 0.82 -10.71 5.04
CA SER A 75 -0.02 -11.85 5.48
C SER A 75 -1.09 -12.23 4.45
N MET A 76 -1.53 -11.29 3.60
CA MET A 76 -2.58 -11.50 2.60
C MET A 76 -2.06 -11.73 1.19
N LYS A 77 -0.76 -11.97 1.02
CA LYS A 77 -0.12 -12.13 -0.30
C LYS A 77 -0.40 -10.95 -1.25
N CYS A 78 -0.51 -9.75 -0.69
CA CYS A 78 -0.60 -8.51 -1.43
C CYS A 78 0.77 -7.85 -1.51
N GLU A 79 1.04 -7.14 -2.59
CA GLU A 79 2.26 -6.34 -2.77
C GLU A 79 1.91 -4.87 -2.63
N LYS A 80 2.58 -4.16 -1.70
CA LYS A 80 2.45 -2.71 -1.62
C LYS A 80 3.10 -2.08 -2.84
N VAL A 81 2.35 -1.25 -3.54
CA VAL A 81 2.85 -0.49 -4.69
C VAL A 81 3.40 0.86 -4.25
N ALA A 82 2.57 1.66 -3.59
CA ALA A 82 2.96 3.00 -3.17
C ALA A 82 2.06 3.53 -2.04
N ILE A 83 2.54 4.59 -1.39
CA ILE A 83 1.73 5.48 -0.55
C ILE A 83 1.66 6.82 -1.28
N LEU A 84 0.45 7.28 -1.57
CA LEU A 84 0.16 8.52 -2.27
C LEU A 84 -0.56 9.46 -1.31
N GLY A 85 0.21 10.23 -0.52
CA GLY A 85 -0.35 11.07 0.54
C GLY A 85 -1.00 10.23 1.65
N ASP A 86 -2.31 10.25 1.72
CA ASP A 86 -3.15 9.50 2.65
C ASP A 86 -3.75 8.21 2.04
N CYS A 87 -3.41 7.90 0.79
CA CYS A 87 -3.87 6.71 0.08
C CYS A 87 -2.82 5.60 0.12
N TYR A 88 -3.21 4.44 0.62
CA TYR A 88 -2.42 3.21 0.58
C TYR A 88 -2.83 2.38 -0.64
N TYR A 89 -1.86 2.01 -1.46
CA TYR A 89 -2.07 1.35 -2.73
C TYR A 89 -1.34 0.02 -2.77
N CYS A 90 -2.08 -1.08 -2.95
CA CYS A 90 -1.52 -2.42 -3.06
C CYS A 90 -2.21 -3.26 -4.15
N VAL A 91 -1.58 -4.36 -4.51
CA VAL A 91 -2.01 -5.25 -5.59
C VAL A 91 -1.88 -6.71 -5.15
N ALA A 92 -2.77 -7.57 -5.63
CA ALA A 92 -2.67 -9.02 -5.50
C ALA A 92 -2.66 -9.68 -6.89
N GLY A 93 -1.91 -10.78 -7.02
CA GLY A 93 -1.69 -11.46 -8.30
C GLY A 93 -0.53 -10.89 -9.13
N CYS A 94 0.26 -9.98 -8.54
CA CYS A 94 1.43 -9.38 -9.15
C CYS A 94 2.48 -9.10 -8.05
N PRO A 95 3.77 -9.35 -8.27
CA PRO A 95 4.40 -9.89 -9.49
C PRO A 95 4.17 -11.39 -9.68
N GLU A 96 3.83 -12.12 -8.62
CA GLU A 96 3.53 -13.55 -8.69
C GLU A 96 2.04 -13.76 -8.97
N PRO A 97 1.67 -14.56 -9.99
CA PRO A 97 0.29 -14.92 -10.26
C PRO A 97 -0.36 -15.59 -9.04
N ASP A 98 -1.58 -15.21 -8.72
CA ASP A 98 -2.36 -15.80 -7.64
C ASP A 98 -3.83 -15.92 -8.07
N GLU A 99 -4.35 -17.14 -8.13
CA GLU A 99 -5.75 -17.40 -8.48
C GLU A 99 -6.71 -16.78 -7.44
N ASP A 100 -6.27 -16.64 -6.20
CA ASP A 100 -7.03 -16.04 -5.11
C ASP A 100 -6.86 -14.51 -4.99
N HIS A 101 -6.30 -13.85 -6.00
CA HIS A 101 -5.98 -12.41 -5.98
C HIS A 101 -7.15 -11.53 -5.56
N ALA A 102 -8.35 -11.81 -6.08
CA ALA A 102 -9.55 -11.03 -5.76
C ALA A 102 -9.99 -11.24 -4.30
N TYR A 103 -9.99 -12.48 -3.82
CA TYR A 103 -10.28 -12.81 -2.42
C TYR A 103 -9.29 -12.13 -1.48
N ASN A 104 -8.00 -12.24 -1.76
CA ASN A 104 -6.94 -11.64 -0.95
C ASN A 104 -7.07 -10.11 -0.88
N CYS A 105 -7.39 -9.44 -1.98
CA CYS A 105 -7.67 -8.01 -2.01
C CYS A 105 -8.88 -7.62 -1.16
N VAL A 106 -10.00 -8.34 -1.28
CA VAL A 106 -11.21 -8.04 -0.50
C VAL A 106 -10.95 -8.22 0.99
N VAL A 107 -10.33 -9.33 1.39
CA VAL A 107 -10.01 -9.59 2.80
C VAL A 107 -8.99 -8.56 3.33
N MET A 108 -8.02 -8.14 2.50
CA MET A 108 -7.09 -7.06 2.84
C MET A 108 -7.84 -5.77 3.17
N GLY A 109 -8.78 -5.37 2.32
CA GLY A 109 -9.62 -4.18 2.54
C GLY A 109 -10.42 -4.25 3.84
N LEU A 110 -11.05 -5.39 4.11
CA LEU A 110 -11.79 -5.60 5.37
C LEU A 110 -10.87 -5.51 6.60
N LYS A 111 -9.67 -6.07 6.54
CA LYS A 111 -8.68 -5.98 7.62
C LYS A 111 -8.16 -4.57 7.81
N ILE A 112 -7.95 -3.81 6.74
CA ILE A 112 -7.61 -2.38 6.80
C ILE A 112 -8.70 -1.61 7.56
N CYS A 113 -9.96 -1.77 7.18
CA CYS A 113 -11.08 -1.11 7.85
C CYS A 113 -11.15 -1.47 9.35
N LYS A 114 -10.94 -2.74 9.68
CA LYS A 114 -10.90 -3.20 11.08
C LYS A 114 -9.73 -2.61 11.86
N THR A 115 -8.56 -2.51 11.24
CA THR A 115 -7.35 -1.92 11.85
C THR A 115 -7.56 -0.44 12.18
N ILE A 116 -8.18 0.31 11.29
CA ILE A 116 -8.50 1.72 11.50
C ILE A 116 -9.48 1.89 12.64
N LYS A 117 -10.55 1.09 12.70
CA LYS A 117 -11.54 1.14 13.79
C LYS A 117 -10.94 0.85 15.17
N GLY A 118 -9.90 0.03 15.23
CA GLY A 118 -9.18 -0.29 16.48
C GLY A 118 -8.13 0.73 16.92
N ASN A 119 -7.84 1.74 16.10
CA ASN A 119 -6.82 2.76 16.36
C ASN A 119 -7.36 4.00 17.08
N ALA A 120 -6.43 4.81 17.60
CA ALA A 120 -6.67 6.10 18.25
C ALA A 120 -7.45 7.13 17.41
N PHE A 121 -7.53 6.93 16.08
CA PHE A 121 -8.41 7.67 15.18
C PHE A 121 -9.88 7.62 15.61
N HIS A 122 -10.29 6.55 16.26
CA HIS A 122 -11.67 6.34 16.71
C HIS A 122 -11.93 6.85 18.12
N LYS A 123 -10.90 7.21 18.88
CA LYS A 123 -11.03 7.65 20.28
C LYS A 123 -11.24 9.16 20.47
N SER A 124 -10.99 9.95 19.44
CA SER A 124 -11.45 11.34 19.44
C SER A 124 -12.91 11.35 18.99
N ASN A 125 -13.81 11.76 19.87
CA ASN A 125 -15.27 11.78 19.68
C ASN A 125 -15.79 12.61 18.50
N ASP A 126 -14.92 13.07 17.60
CA ASP A 126 -15.24 13.89 16.44
C ASP A 126 -15.11 13.16 15.08
N CYS A 127 -14.75 11.88 15.07
CA CYS A 127 -14.59 11.12 13.83
C CYS A 127 -15.69 10.07 13.63
N ASN A 128 -16.89 10.50 13.31
CA ASN A 128 -17.90 9.71 12.57
C ASN A 128 -17.50 9.64 11.07
N LEU A 129 -16.25 9.27 10.78
CA LEU A 129 -15.65 9.46 9.45
C LEU A 129 -15.41 8.16 8.68
N PHE A 130 -15.99 7.03 9.11
CA PHE A 130 -15.83 5.78 8.37
C PHE A 130 -17.19 5.14 8.09
N TYR A 131 -17.62 5.31 6.87
CA TYR A 131 -18.64 4.47 6.22
C TYR A 131 -17.93 3.53 5.25
#